data_9e310c5929ce0d8b804940a940b49657
#
_entry.id   9e310c5929ce0d8b804940a940b49657
#
_cell.length_a   1.000
_cell.length_b   1.000
_cell.length_c   1.000
_cell.angle_alpha   90.00
_cell.angle_beta   90.00
_cell.angle_gamma   90.00
#
_symmetry.space_group_name_H-M   'P 1'
#
loop_
_entity.id
_entity.type
_entity.pdbx_description
1 polymer ?
#
loop_
_entity_poly.entity_id
_entity_poly.type
_entity_poly.pdbx_seq_one_letter_code
_entity_poly.pdbx_strand_id
1 'polypeptide(L)'
;SIIKTLDQIDKNNISEENIKEKIEENFIKNVRSIFDKTMGGFGSAPKFPQPSVIMHILNLYQYNENSFHDLKMALYSLIAMQEGGINDQLGGGFFRYSVDDVWMIPHFEKMLYDNACLLECYCKAYFITKDQTFFITAKKIANWITEEMQSSTGGFFSSIDADSAGGEGHYYIWDKFEIKENLDESQYKIFSKHFGLNKNPNFENKHHLYVSYGTKNDFESRIKKTDEGSIQKSIDILVKIR
;
A
#
# COMPACT_ATOMS: atom_id res chain seq x y z
N SER A 1 -40.80 -16.26 14.12
CA SER A 1 -40.77 -14.83 13.84
C SER A 1 -39.46 -14.29 14.33
N ILE A 2 -38.91 -13.30 13.65
CA ILE A 2 -37.60 -12.64 13.96
C ILE A 2 -37.54 -12.22 15.45
N ILE A 3 -38.66 -11.76 16.02
CA ILE A 3 -38.74 -11.34 17.42
C ILE A 3 -38.45 -12.53 18.35
N LYS A 4 -39.01 -13.74 18.08
CA LYS A 4 -38.73 -14.92 18.90
C LYS A 4 -37.28 -15.39 18.81
N THR A 5 -36.63 -15.17 17.68
CA THR A 5 -35.21 -15.46 17.49
C THR A 5 -34.34 -14.48 18.25
N LEU A 6 -34.70 -13.19 18.27
CA LEU A 6 -34.01 -12.15 19.04
C LEU A 6 -34.19 -12.39 20.57
N ASP A 7 -35.39 -12.73 21.02
CA ASP A 7 -35.64 -13.10 22.42
C ASP A 7 -34.89 -14.37 22.88
N GLN A 8 -34.57 -15.29 21.97
CA GLN A 8 -33.73 -16.46 22.26
C GLN A 8 -32.25 -16.12 22.33
N ILE A 9 -31.78 -15.14 21.59
CA ILE A 9 -30.41 -14.64 21.64
C ILE A 9 -30.16 -13.87 22.95
N ASP A 10 -31.14 -13.07 23.40
CA ASP A 10 -31.06 -12.31 24.67
C ASP A 10 -31.10 -13.23 25.93
N LYS A 11 -31.64 -14.44 25.82
CA LYS A 11 -31.71 -15.38 26.93
C LYS A 11 -30.47 -16.24 27.16
N ASN A 12 -29.55 -16.24 26.23
CA ASN A 12 -28.23 -16.81 26.44
C ASN A 12 -27.41 -15.84 27.26
N ASN A 13 -27.25 -16.07 28.55
CA ASN A 13 -26.30 -15.37 29.44
C ASN A 13 -24.86 -15.61 28.98
N ILE A 14 -24.50 -15.07 27.81
CA ILE A 14 -23.11 -14.95 27.40
C ILE A 14 -22.62 -13.65 28.02
N SER A 15 -21.62 -13.70 28.90
CA SER A 15 -21.03 -12.50 29.46
C SER A 15 -20.52 -11.65 28.32
N GLU A 16 -20.56 -10.30 28.43
CA GLU A 16 -20.06 -9.39 27.40
C GLU A 16 -18.61 -9.70 27.02
N GLU A 17 -17.80 -10.16 27.95
CA GLU A 17 -16.43 -10.60 27.76
C GLU A 17 -16.33 -11.79 26.82
N ASN A 18 -17.14 -12.83 27.00
CA ASN A 18 -17.22 -14.01 26.13
C ASN A 18 -17.69 -13.67 24.69
N ILE A 19 -18.51 -12.63 24.52
CA ILE A 19 -18.94 -12.19 23.19
C ILE A 19 -17.79 -11.51 22.47
N LYS A 20 -17.04 -10.62 23.15
CA LYS A 20 -15.88 -9.91 22.55
C LYS A 20 -14.81 -10.89 22.11
N GLU A 21 -14.41 -11.81 22.97
CA GLU A 21 -13.41 -12.84 22.63
C GLU A 21 -13.83 -13.67 21.41
N LYS A 22 -15.05 -14.14 21.33
CA LYS A 22 -15.54 -14.91 20.19
C LYS A 22 -15.60 -14.10 18.89
N ILE A 23 -15.94 -12.81 18.95
CA ILE A 23 -15.97 -11.94 17.78
C ILE A 23 -14.54 -11.75 17.26
N GLU A 24 -13.59 -11.46 18.15
CA GLU A 24 -12.18 -11.27 17.80
C GLU A 24 -11.55 -12.55 17.24
N GLU A 25 -11.76 -13.70 17.88
CA GLU A 25 -11.29 -14.99 17.37
C GLU A 25 -11.84 -15.32 15.98
N ASN A 26 -13.14 -15.12 15.75
CA ASN A 26 -13.77 -15.35 14.47
C ASN A 26 -13.25 -14.36 13.41
N PHE A 27 -13.07 -13.10 13.76
CA PHE A 27 -12.50 -12.11 12.87
C PHE A 27 -11.09 -12.52 12.43
N ILE A 28 -10.19 -12.81 13.36
CA ILE A 28 -8.82 -13.21 13.06
C ILE A 28 -8.78 -14.52 12.25
N LYS A 29 -9.61 -15.49 12.56
CA LYS A 29 -9.73 -16.73 11.79
C LYS A 29 -10.13 -16.45 10.33
N ASN A 30 -11.09 -15.58 10.11
CA ASN A 30 -11.52 -15.20 8.76
C ASN A 30 -10.40 -14.44 8.02
N VAL A 31 -9.77 -13.49 8.67
CA VAL A 31 -8.63 -12.73 8.09
C VAL A 31 -7.49 -13.67 7.68
N ARG A 32 -7.11 -14.62 8.53
CA ARG A 32 -6.10 -15.64 8.20
C ARG A 32 -6.49 -16.50 7.00
N SER A 33 -7.78 -16.78 6.82
CA SER A 33 -8.28 -17.63 5.73
C SER A 33 -8.21 -16.95 4.35
N ILE A 34 -8.30 -15.62 4.32
CA ILE A 34 -8.27 -14.82 3.07
C ILE A 34 -6.92 -14.13 2.84
N PHE A 35 -5.95 -14.30 3.74
CA PHE A 35 -4.62 -13.70 3.60
C PHE A 35 -3.85 -14.32 2.43
N ASP A 36 -3.38 -13.47 1.52
CA ASP A 36 -2.50 -13.88 0.42
C ASP A 36 -1.07 -14.05 0.92
N LYS A 37 -0.64 -15.30 1.09
CA LYS A 37 0.69 -15.65 1.58
C LYS A 37 1.82 -15.34 0.59
N THR A 38 1.47 -15.15 -0.68
CA THR A 38 2.43 -14.93 -1.77
C THR A 38 2.67 -13.46 -2.03
N MET A 39 1.60 -12.68 -2.06
CA MET A 39 1.63 -11.27 -2.45
C MET A 39 1.26 -10.31 -1.33
N GLY A 40 0.89 -10.82 -0.16
CA GLY A 40 0.34 -10.00 0.92
C GLY A 40 -1.05 -9.46 0.59
N GLY A 41 -1.70 -8.84 1.56
CA GLY A 41 -3.06 -8.35 1.45
C GLY A 41 -4.11 -9.45 1.71
N PHE A 42 -5.38 -9.10 1.54
CA PHE A 42 -6.51 -9.94 1.93
C PHE A 42 -7.49 -10.04 0.76
N GLY A 43 -7.81 -11.27 0.36
CA GLY A 43 -8.67 -11.56 -0.80
C GLY A 43 -7.90 -11.62 -2.13
N SER A 44 -8.64 -11.55 -3.24
CA SER A 44 -8.15 -11.64 -4.63
C SER A 44 -8.49 -10.37 -5.43
N ALA A 45 -8.11 -10.34 -6.70
CA ALA A 45 -8.41 -9.23 -7.62
C ALA A 45 -9.93 -9.04 -7.84
N PRO A 46 -10.40 -7.78 -7.92
CA PRO A 46 -9.67 -6.55 -7.65
C PRO A 46 -9.28 -6.43 -6.18
N LYS A 47 -8.00 -6.13 -5.91
CA LYS A 47 -7.41 -6.24 -4.58
C LYS A 47 -7.33 -4.87 -3.89
N PHE A 48 -8.04 -4.74 -2.78
CA PHE A 48 -8.09 -3.50 -1.99
C PHE A 48 -7.09 -3.52 -0.84
N PRO A 49 -6.51 -2.38 -0.44
CA PRO A 49 -5.58 -2.25 0.68
C PRO A 49 -6.13 -2.73 2.02
N GLN A 50 -7.43 -2.59 2.26
CA GLN A 50 -8.13 -2.92 3.50
C GLN A 50 -7.46 -2.38 4.79
N PRO A 51 -7.22 -1.07 4.89
CA PRO A 51 -6.45 -0.48 5.98
C PRO A 51 -7.09 -0.71 7.36
N SER A 52 -8.41 -0.84 7.45
CA SER A 52 -9.10 -1.15 8.71
C SER A 52 -8.76 -2.52 9.25
N VAL A 53 -8.59 -3.52 8.38
CA VAL A 53 -8.14 -4.87 8.76
C VAL A 53 -6.70 -4.82 9.27
N ILE A 54 -5.82 -4.14 8.52
CA ILE A 54 -4.40 -3.97 8.90
C ILE A 54 -4.30 -3.25 10.24
N MET A 55 -5.00 -2.14 10.42
CA MET A 55 -4.99 -1.37 11.66
C MET A 55 -5.47 -2.19 12.85
N HIS A 56 -6.53 -2.97 12.67
CA HIS A 56 -7.02 -3.84 13.74
C HIS A 56 -5.95 -4.85 14.17
N ILE A 57 -5.27 -5.51 13.22
CA ILE A 57 -4.18 -6.45 13.53
C ILE A 57 -3.02 -5.74 14.26
N LEU A 58 -2.62 -4.56 13.79
CA LEU A 58 -1.55 -3.77 14.44
C LEU A 58 -1.93 -3.37 15.87
N ASN A 59 -3.20 -3.05 16.12
CA ASN A 59 -3.70 -2.74 17.46
C ASN A 59 -3.72 -3.98 18.34
N LEU A 60 -4.20 -5.11 17.85
CA LEU A 60 -4.21 -6.38 18.61
C LEU A 60 -2.83 -6.76 19.12
N TYR A 61 -1.81 -6.60 18.29
CA TYR A 61 -0.43 -6.89 18.70
C TYR A 61 0.05 -6.02 19.87
N GLN A 62 -0.39 -4.77 19.96
CA GLN A 62 -0.02 -3.91 21.10
C GLN A 62 -0.61 -4.38 22.42
N TYR A 63 -1.77 -5.04 22.40
CA TYR A 63 -2.42 -5.55 23.60
C TYR A 63 -2.07 -7.02 23.90
N ASN A 64 -1.63 -7.76 22.87
CA ASN A 64 -1.30 -9.18 22.99
C ASN A 64 -0.13 -9.55 22.08
N GLU A 65 1.10 -9.57 22.63
CA GLU A 65 2.32 -9.92 21.89
C GLU A 65 2.30 -11.35 21.30
N ASN A 66 1.40 -12.23 21.77
CA ASN A 66 1.23 -13.58 21.20
C ASN A 66 0.66 -13.56 19.77
N SER A 67 0.13 -12.43 19.30
CA SER A 67 -0.38 -12.24 17.92
C SER A 67 0.72 -11.94 16.89
N PHE A 68 1.98 -12.30 17.15
CA PHE A 68 3.12 -12.04 16.26
C PHE A 68 2.96 -12.61 14.85
N HIS A 69 2.25 -13.75 14.71
CA HIS A 69 1.94 -14.31 13.39
C HIS A 69 1.03 -13.36 12.57
N ASP A 70 0.02 -12.78 13.21
CA ASP A 70 -0.91 -11.87 12.56
C ASP A 70 -0.24 -10.54 12.23
N LEU A 71 0.61 -10.04 13.14
CA LEU A 71 1.45 -8.89 12.87
C LEU A 71 2.25 -9.05 11.57
N LYS A 72 2.85 -10.22 11.34
CA LYS A 72 3.58 -10.49 10.08
C LYS A 72 2.71 -10.37 8.86
N MET A 73 1.44 -10.79 8.90
CA MET A 73 0.50 -10.63 7.78
C MET A 73 0.27 -9.15 7.48
N ALA A 74 0.04 -8.32 8.49
CA ALA A 74 -0.16 -6.88 8.33
C ALA A 74 1.09 -6.19 7.78
N LEU A 75 2.27 -6.44 8.37
CA LEU A 75 3.53 -5.85 7.92
C LEU A 75 3.89 -6.28 6.49
N TYR A 76 3.69 -7.57 6.17
CA TYR A 76 3.94 -8.07 4.82
C TYR A 76 3.02 -7.42 3.79
N SER A 77 1.74 -7.23 4.12
CA SER A 77 0.79 -6.53 3.26
C SER A 77 1.21 -5.07 3.01
N LEU A 78 1.62 -4.35 4.05
CA LEU A 78 2.11 -2.98 3.93
C LEU A 78 3.37 -2.89 3.05
N ILE A 79 4.32 -3.81 3.22
CA ILE A 79 5.54 -3.86 2.40
C ILE A 79 5.19 -4.18 0.94
N ALA A 80 4.33 -5.16 0.70
CA ALA A 80 3.94 -5.54 -0.66
C ALA A 80 3.25 -4.37 -1.39
N MET A 81 2.39 -3.63 -0.71
CA MET A 81 1.73 -2.46 -1.28
C MET A 81 2.70 -1.29 -1.52
N GLN A 82 3.61 -0.99 -0.58
CA GLN A 82 4.56 0.12 -0.77
C GLN A 82 5.55 -0.13 -1.92
N GLU A 83 5.86 -1.39 -2.20
CA GLU A 83 6.73 -1.80 -3.31
C GLU A 83 5.98 -1.95 -4.63
N GLY A 84 4.67 -2.21 -4.57
CA GLY A 84 3.80 -2.40 -5.72
C GLY A 84 3.51 -1.12 -6.50
N GLY A 85 2.92 -1.29 -7.68
CA GLY A 85 2.43 -0.16 -8.48
C GLY A 85 1.17 0.48 -7.91
N ILE A 86 0.53 -0.14 -6.92
CA ILE A 86 -0.56 0.51 -6.16
C ILE A 86 -0.07 1.75 -5.37
N ASN A 87 1.22 1.86 -5.12
CA ASN A 87 1.87 3.05 -4.59
C ASN A 87 2.44 3.87 -5.74
N ASP A 88 2.10 5.15 -5.85
CA ASP A 88 2.77 6.05 -6.78
C ASP A 88 4.22 6.24 -6.35
N GLN A 89 5.12 5.56 -7.03
CA GLN A 89 6.54 5.49 -6.67
C GLN A 89 7.25 6.84 -6.78
N LEU A 90 6.72 7.78 -7.57
CA LEU A 90 7.28 9.12 -7.75
C LEU A 90 6.63 10.14 -6.81
N GLY A 91 5.33 10.40 -7.00
CA GLY A 91 4.61 11.44 -6.28
C GLY A 91 4.11 11.05 -4.90
N GLY A 92 4.14 9.76 -4.56
CA GLY A 92 3.58 9.25 -3.32
C GLY A 92 2.05 9.13 -3.34
N GLY A 93 1.51 8.68 -2.21
CA GLY A 93 0.11 8.31 -2.12
C GLY A 93 -0.22 6.98 -2.80
N PHE A 94 -1.32 6.37 -2.41
CA PHE A 94 -1.77 5.08 -2.90
C PHE A 94 -3.00 5.23 -3.78
N PHE A 95 -3.03 4.47 -4.85
CA PHE A 95 -4.21 4.27 -5.67
C PHE A 95 -5.24 3.42 -4.92
N ARG A 96 -6.49 3.49 -5.35
CA ARG A 96 -7.64 2.93 -4.64
C ARG A 96 -7.59 1.42 -4.48
N TYR A 97 -7.29 0.67 -5.57
CA TYR A 97 -7.16 -0.77 -5.58
C TYR A 97 -6.28 -1.24 -6.74
N SER A 98 -5.77 -2.47 -6.64
CA SER A 98 -5.09 -3.14 -7.75
C SER A 98 -6.09 -3.96 -8.56
N VAL A 99 -6.02 -3.88 -9.88
CA VAL A 99 -6.86 -4.70 -10.78
C VAL A 99 -6.37 -6.14 -10.86
N ASP A 100 -5.13 -6.39 -10.39
CA ASP A 100 -4.50 -7.70 -10.31
C ASP A 100 -4.23 -8.15 -8.87
N ASP A 101 -3.85 -9.42 -8.70
CA ASP A 101 -3.55 -10.00 -7.38
C ASP A 101 -2.16 -9.62 -6.85
N VAL A 102 -1.30 -9.01 -7.68
CA VAL A 102 0.13 -8.83 -7.40
C VAL A 102 0.52 -7.40 -7.06
N TRP A 103 -0.45 -6.51 -6.86
CA TRP A 103 -0.29 -5.09 -6.58
C TRP A 103 0.43 -4.31 -7.69
N MET A 104 0.37 -4.79 -8.94
CA MET A 104 1.14 -4.23 -10.05
C MET A 104 0.42 -3.07 -10.74
N ILE A 105 -0.77 -3.32 -11.24
CA ILE A 105 -1.53 -2.33 -12.01
C ILE A 105 -2.73 -1.88 -11.20
N PRO A 106 -2.80 -0.60 -10.82
CA PRO A 106 -3.94 -0.06 -10.09
C PRO A 106 -5.07 0.40 -11.02
N HIS A 107 -6.26 0.57 -10.46
CA HIS A 107 -7.17 1.60 -10.92
C HIS A 107 -6.62 2.94 -10.43
N PHE A 108 -6.33 3.85 -11.36
CA PHE A 108 -5.47 5.01 -11.11
C PHE A 108 -6.13 6.16 -10.32
N GLU A 109 -7.29 5.93 -9.73
CA GLU A 109 -7.94 6.85 -8.80
C GLU A 109 -7.21 6.88 -7.45
N LYS A 110 -7.02 8.07 -6.86
CA LYS A 110 -6.49 8.21 -5.50
C LYS A 110 -7.52 8.87 -4.59
N MET A 111 -7.88 8.18 -3.51
CA MET A 111 -8.85 8.67 -2.53
C MET A 111 -8.15 9.26 -1.30
N LEU A 112 -8.65 10.37 -0.81
CA LEU A 112 -8.15 10.97 0.43
C LEU A 112 -8.32 10.01 1.62
N TYR A 113 -9.50 9.39 1.76
CA TYR A 113 -9.78 8.51 2.91
C TYR A 113 -8.94 7.25 2.92
N ASP A 114 -8.64 6.63 1.76
CA ASP A 114 -7.77 5.47 1.67
C ASP A 114 -6.35 5.83 2.12
N ASN A 115 -5.85 6.96 1.64
CA ASN A 115 -4.52 7.44 1.99
C ASN A 115 -4.41 7.88 3.45
N ALA A 116 -5.44 8.50 4.02
CA ALA A 116 -5.47 8.86 5.43
C ALA A 116 -5.41 7.62 6.33
N CYS A 117 -6.20 6.59 6.01
CA CYS A 117 -6.18 5.33 6.76
C CYS A 117 -4.84 4.57 6.59
N LEU A 118 -4.26 4.56 5.38
CA LEU A 118 -2.95 3.96 5.14
C LEU A 118 -1.83 4.72 5.85
N LEU A 119 -1.88 6.06 5.87
CA LEU A 119 -0.93 6.87 6.63
C LEU A 119 -0.89 6.43 8.11
N GLU A 120 -2.05 6.24 8.72
CA GLU A 120 -2.16 5.76 10.10
C GLU A 120 -1.56 4.35 10.25
N CYS A 121 -1.83 3.43 9.32
CA CYS A 121 -1.24 2.08 9.31
C CYS A 121 0.28 2.11 9.23
N TYR A 122 0.86 2.91 8.33
CA TYR A 122 2.31 3.02 8.19
C TYR A 122 2.96 3.68 9.41
N CYS A 123 2.35 4.71 9.99
CA CYS A 123 2.81 5.30 11.26
C CYS A 123 2.81 4.27 12.39
N LYS A 124 1.75 3.47 12.50
CA LYS A 124 1.63 2.42 13.52
C LYS A 124 2.66 1.31 13.31
N ALA A 125 2.86 0.86 12.07
CA ALA A 125 3.86 -0.13 11.72
C ALA A 125 5.28 0.36 12.09
N TYR A 126 5.61 1.62 11.78
CA TYR A 126 6.86 2.24 12.23
C TYR A 126 6.98 2.29 13.75
N PHE A 127 5.90 2.66 14.46
CA PHE A 127 5.91 2.71 15.92
C PHE A 127 6.24 1.35 16.53
N ILE A 128 5.69 0.27 15.97
CA ILE A 128 5.90 -1.12 16.44
C ILE A 128 7.30 -1.62 16.07
N THR A 129 7.73 -1.44 14.82
CA THR A 129 8.92 -2.11 14.27
C THR A 129 10.20 -1.27 14.33
N LYS A 130 10.07 0.05 14.37
CA LYS A 130 11.14 1.05 14.16
C LYS A 130 11.81 0.96 12.79
N ASP A 131 11.22 0.25 11.85
CA ASP A 131 11.72 0.15 10.48
C ASP A 131 11.45 1.45 9.72
N GLN A 132 12.52 2.07 9.24
CA GLN A 132 12.50 3.37 8.56
C GLN A 132 11.73 3.34 7.24
N THR A 133 11.56 2.19 6.62
CA THR A 133 10.80 2.08 5.36
C THR A 133 9.33 2.47 5.55
N PHE A 134 8.72 2.09 6.68
CA PHE A 134 7.36 2.51 7.02
C PHE A 134 7.27 4.02 7.28
N PHE A 135 8.26 4.60 7.96
CA PHE A 135 8.31 6.05 8.19
C PHE A 135 8.43 6.84 6.88
N ILE A 136 9.30 6.40 5.98
CA ILE A 136 9.50 7.03 4.67
C ILE A 136 8.20 7.00 3.86
N THR A 137 7.50 5.84 3.86
CA THR A 137 6.22 5.69 3.16
C THR A 137 5.15 6.58 3.79
N ALA A 138 5.03 6.61 5.12
CA ALA A 138 4.12 7.52 5.83
C ALA A 138 4.37 8.99 5.45
N LYS A 139 5.64 9.40 5.42
CA LYS A 139 6.03 10.75 5.01
C LYS A 139 5.64 11.06 3.56
N LYS A 140 5.84 10.12 2.63
CA LYS A 140 5.42 10.28 1.22
C LYS A 140 3.91 10.43 1.09
N ILE A 141 3.12 9.66 1.84
CA ILE A 141 1.66 9.82 1.87
C ILE A 141 1.29 11.20 2.42
N ALA A 142 1.87 11.62 3.54
CA ALA A 142 1.58 12.91 4.16
C ALA A 142 1.93 14.08 3.23
N ASN A 143 3.09 14.02 2.56
CA ASN A 143 3.49 15.03 1.57
C ASN A 143 2.48 15.09 0.42
N TRP A 144 2.12 13.94 -0.16
CA TRP A 144 1.14 13.88 -1.24
C TRP A 144 -0.21 14.49 -0.81
N ILE A 145 -0.70 14.18 0.40
CA ILE A 145 -1.94 14.77 0.92
C ILE A 145 -1.85 16.30 1.02
N THR A 146 -0.72 16.82 1.48
CA THR A 146 -0.55 18.27 1.67
C THR A 146 -0.24 19.03 0.38
N GLU A 147 0.44 18.41 -0.57
CA GLU A 147 0.87 19.05 -1.82
C GLU A 147 -0.19 18.93 -2.93
N GLU A 148 -0.86 17.79 -3.03
CA GLU A 148 -1.77 17.46 -4.14
C GLU A 148 -3.27 17.55 -3.75
N MET A 149 -3.61 17.23 -2.49
CA MET A 149 -5.01 17.17 -2.06
C MET A 149 -5.47 18.40 -1.31
N GLN A 150 -4.58 19.26 -0.83
CA GLN A 150 -4.94 20.46 -0.12
C GLN A 150 -5.29 21.61 -1.09
N SER A 151 -6.48 22.17 -0.95
CA SER A 151 -6.88 23.36 -1.70
C SER A 151 -6.23 24.64 -1.14
N SER A 152 -6.17 25.68 -1.95
CA SER A 152 -5.68 27.01 -1.52
C SER A 152 -6.47 27.63 -0.36
N THR A 153 -7.67 27.14 -0.09
CA THR A 153 -8.52 27.58 1.02
C THR A 153 -8.32 26.77 2.30
N GLY A 154 -7.43 25.77 2.28
CA GLY A 154 -7.09 24.92 3.43
C GLY A 154 -7.95 23.66 3.58
N GLY A 155 -9.00 23.48 2.76
CA GLY A 155 -9.75 22.23 2.67
C GLY A 155 -9.00 21.19 1.86
N PHE A 156 -9.48 19.92 1.88
CA PHE A 156 -8.91 18.85 1.08
C PHE A 156 -9.91 18.36 0.04
N PHE A 157 -9.42 18.03 -1.16
CA PHE A 157 -10.19 17.32 -2.17
C PHE A 157 -10.46 15.89 -1.70
N SER A 158 -11.57 15.29 -2.14
CA SER A 158 -11.94 13.92 -1.75
C SER A 158 -11.20 12.84 -2.54
N SER A 159 -10.90 13.13 -3.81
CA SER A 159 -10.25 12.20 -4.74
C SER A 159 -9.55 12.92 -5.89
N ILE A 160 -8.63 12.22 -6.53
CA ILE A 160 -8.08 12.53 -7.85
C ILE A 160 -8.60 11.46 -8.80
N ASP A 161 -9.16 11.90 -9.94
CA ASP A 161 -9.72 11.03 -10.97
C ASP A 161 -8.63 10.09 -11.56
N ALA A 162 -9.04 8.90 -11.95
CA ALA A 162 -8.17 7.96 -12.66
C ALA A 162 -7.83 8.44 -14.07
N ASP A 163 -8.74 9.20 -14.70
CA ASP A 163 -8.56 9.72 -16.05
C ASP A 163 -7.70 10.98 -16.05
N SER A 164 -6.79 11.03 -17.00
CA SER A 164 -5.93 12.17 -17.28
C SER A 164 -5.93 12.46 -18.80
N ALA A 165 -5.22 13.48 -19.23
CA ALA A 165 -5.05 13.74 -20.66
C ALA A 165 -4.46 12.49 -21.35
N GLY A 166 -5.26 11.85 -22.23
CA GLY A 166 -4.87 10.64 -22.94
C GLY A 166 -5.55 9.35 -22.47
N GLY A 167 -6.21 9.36 -21.30
CA GLY A 167 -6.96 8.22 -20.74
C GLY A 167 -6.55 7.85 -19.32
N GLU A 168 -7.09 6.74 -18.83
CA GLU A 168 -6.82 6.26 -17.48
C GLU A 168 -5.33 5.97 -17.27
N GLY A 169 -4.77 6.53 -16.23
CA GLY A 169 -3.40 6.26 -15.80
C GLY A 169 -2.29 6.90 -16.63
N HIS A 170 -2.61 7.60 -17.74
CA HIS A 170 -1.61 8.16 -18.63
C HIS A 170 -0.63 9.13 -17.95
N TYR A 171 -1.05 9.83 -16.92
CA TYR A 171 -0.21 10.69 -16.08
C TYR A 171 0.85 9.91 -15.29
N TYR A 172 0.63 8.63 -15.00
CA TYR A 172 1.45 7.82 -14.10
C TYR A 172 2.37 6.82 -14.82
N ILE A 173 2.22 6.67 -16.15
CA ILE A 173 3.00 5.72 -16.95
C ILE A 173 4.07 6.41 -17.77
N TRP A 174 5.18 5.73 -17.97
CA TRP A 174 6.39 6.30 -18.54
C TRP A 174 6.89 5.53 -19.74
N ASP A 175 7.32 6.23 -20.78
CA ASP A 175 8.23 5.67 -21.76
C ASP A 175 9.64 5.59 -21.18
N LYS A 176 10.30 4.43 -21.35
CA LYS A 176 11.67 4.24 -20.84
C LYS A 176 12.68 5.20 -21.47
N PHE A 177 12.45 5.64 -22.70
CA PHE A 177 13.32 6.59 -23.39
C PHE A 177 13.19 7.98 -22.79
N GLU A 178 11.97 8.40 -22.45
CA GLU A 178 11.69 9.65 -21.75
C GLU A 178 12.45 9.70 -20.41
N ILE A 179 12.41 8.62 -19.62
CA ILE A 179 13.18 8.53 -18.39
C ILE A 179 14.69 8.62 -18.66
N LYS A 180 15.16 7.92 -19.70
CA LYS A 180 16.57 7.88 -20.05
C LYS A 180 17.12 9.24 -20.50
N GLU A 181 16.31 10.04 -21.19
CA GLU A 181 16.70 11.39 -21.65
C GLU A 181 16.81 12.39 -20.49
N ASN A 182 16.12 12.17 -19.40
CA ASN A 182 16.06 13.08 -18.24
C ASN A 182 17.02 12.69 -17.10
N LEU A 183 17.65 11.52 -17.16
CA LEU A 183 18.60 11.04 -16.16
C LEU A 183 19.99 10.85 -16.76
N ASP A 184 21.04 11.08 -15.99
CA ASP A 184 22.38 10.69 -16.42
C ASP A 184 22.49 9.15 -16.49
N GLU A 185 23.56 8.66 -17.15
CA GLU A 185 23.73 7.22 -17.40
C GLU A 185 23.79 6.38 -16.10
N SER A 186 24.44 6.92 -15.07
CA SER A 186 24.55 6.26 -13.76
C SER A 186 23.19 6.22 -13.05
N GLN A 187 22.49 7.36 -13.02
CA GLN A 187 21.15 7.46 -12.45
C GLN A 187 20.17 6.53 -13.17
N TYR A 188 20.16 6.56 -14.52
CA TYR A 188 19.28 5.69 -15.30
C TYR A 188 19.53 4.20 -15.04
N LYS A 189 20.80 3.79 -14.95
CA LYS A 189 21.15 2.40 -14.66
C LYS A 189 20.60 1.92 -13.32
N ILE A 190 20.75 2.73 -12.28
CA ILE A 190 20.25 2.42 -10.92
C ILE A 190 18.72 2.43 -10.92
N PHE A 191 18.10 3.48 -11.47
CA PHE A 191 16.67 3.66 -11.55
C PHE A 191 15.99 2.55 -12.36
N SER A 192 16.52 2.21 -13.53
CA SER A 192 16.03 1.16 -14.41
C SER A 192 16.05 -0.22 -13.73
N LYS A 193 17.10 -0.50 -12.97
CA LYS A 193 17.20 -1.74 -12.20
C LYS A 193 16.19 -1.76 -11.06
N HIS A 194 16.05 -0.65 -10.33
CA HIS A 194 15.16 -0.52 -9.18
C HIS A 194 13.69 -0.66 -9.58
N PHE A 195 13.29 0.03 -10.64
CA PHE A 195 11.89 0.05 -11.10
C PHE A 195 11.58 -0.91 -12.26
N GLY A 196 12.49 -1.78 -12.61
CA GLY A 196 12.24 -2.85 -13.59
C GLY A 196 12.07 -2.38 -15.04
N LEU A 197 12.63 -1.22 -15.44
CA LEU A 197 12.53 -0.71 -16.82
C LEU A 197 13.28 -1.56 -17.84
N ASN A 198 14.11 -2.50 -17.40
CA ASN A 198 14.76 -3.50 -18.22
C ASN A 198 13.86 -4.70 -18.57
N LYS A 199 12.66 -4.75 -18.03
CA LYS A 199 11.60 -5.71 -18.35
C LYS A 199 10.70 -5.18 -19.46
N ASN A 200 9.76 -6.02 -19.91
CA ASN A 200 8.73 -5.57 -20.83
C ASN A 200 7.82 -4.52 -20.18
N PRO A 201 7.27 -3.58 -20.96
CA PRO A 201 6.22 -2.68 -20.50
C PRO A 201 5.08 -3.46 -19.84
N ASN A 202 4.50 -2.90 -18.78
CA ASN A 202 3.45 -3.55 -17.98
C ASN A 202 2.07 -2.93 -18.13
N PHE A 203 1.97 -1.75 -18.78
CA PHE A 203 0.69 -1.10 -19.04
C PHE A 203 0.76 -0.27 -20.35
N GLU A 204 -0.14 -0.53 -21.31
CA GLU A 204 -0.30 0.20 -22.59
C GLU A 204 1.02 0.50 -23.34
N ASN A 205 1.89 -0.49 -23.43
CA ASN A 205 3.23 -0.37 -24.02
C ASN A 205 4.19 0.61 -23.31
N LYS A 206 3.84 1.05 -22.10
CA LYS A 206 4.63 1.90 -21.22
C LYS A 206 4.91 1.22 -19.87
N HIS A 207 5.67 1.88 -19.02
CA HIS A 207 6.00 1.39 -17.69
C HIS A 207 5.22 2.15 -16.62
N HIS A 208 4.34 1.44 -15.89
CA HIS A 208 3.89 1.86 -14.58
C HIS A 208 4.91 1.39 -13.55
N LEU A 209 5.41 2.31 -12.72
CA LEU A 209 6.55 2.05 -11.85
C LEU A 209 6.17 1.21 -10.61
N TYR A 210 7.00 0.23 -10.32
CA TYR A 210 6.95 -0.58 -9.11
C TYR A 210 8.36 -0.99 -8.71
N VAL A 211 8.62 -1.27 -7.44
CA VAL A 211 9.96 -1.71 -7.02
C VAL A 211 10.20 -3.14 -7.48
N SER A 212 11.17 -3.30 -8.37
CA SER A 212 11.51 -4.57 -8.99
C SER A 212 12.63 -5.28 -8.25
N TYR A 213 12.29 -6.05 -7.23
CA TYR A 213 13.29 -6.95 -6.64
C TYR A 213 13.47 -8.20 -7.50
N GLY A 214 14.73 -8.67 -7.59
CA GLY A 214 14.99 -10.05 -8.02
C GLY A 214 14.27 -11.01 -7.07
N THR A 215 13.97 -12.21 -7.50
CA THR A 215 13.21 -13.29 -6.82
C THR A 215 12.69 -13.01 -5.39
N LYS A 216 11.37 -13.02 -5.25
CA LYS A 216 10.53 -12.63 -4.11
C LYS A 216 10.78 -13.32 -2.74
N ASN A 217 11.73 -14.21 -2.60
CA ASN A 217 11.81 -15.11 -1.44
C ASN A 217 12.71 -14.64 -0.30
N ASP A 218 13.22 -13.40 -0.35
CA ASP A 218 14.16 -12.95 0.66
C ASP A 218 13.75 -11.64 1.31
N PHE A 219 12.78 -11.73 2.26
CA PHE A 219 12.34 -10.63 3.11
C PHE A 219 13.52 -10.00 3.87
N GLU A 220 14.52 -10.79 4.26
CA GLU A 220 15.71 -10.32 4.98
C GLU A 220 16.73 -9.67 4.05
N SER A 221 16.79 -10.07 2.76
CA SER A 221 17.71 -9.47 1.78
C SER A 221 17.23 -8.12 1.21
N ARG A 222 15.98 -7.76 1.41
CA ARG A 222 15.38 -6.51 0.92
C ARG A 222 15.97 -5.25 1.57
N ILE A 223 16.67 -5.39 2.70
CA ILE A 223 17.25 -4.28 3.48
C ILE A 223 18.73 -4.04 3.12
N LYS A 224 19.12 -4.13 1.86
CA LYS A 224 20.45 -3.62 1.48
C LYS A 224 20.33 -2.16 1.04
N LYS A 225 20.75 -1.27 1.92
CA LYS A 225 20.92 0.20 1.81
C LYS A 225 21.88 0.62 0.69
N THR A 226 21.71 0.19 -0.54
CA THR A 226 22.56 0.64 -1.64
C THR A 226 21.71 1.44 -2.61
N ASP A 227 22.14 2.68 -2.83
CA ASP A 227 21.65 3.59 -3.86
C ASP A 227 20.36 4.41 -3.56
N GLU A 228 19.81 4.37 -2.34
CA GLU A 228 18.62 5.18 -1.97
C GLU A 228 18.79 6.68 -2.32
N GLY A 229 19.95 7.24 -2.06
CA GLY A 229 20.21 8.65 -2.37
C GLY A 229 20.24 8.97 -3.87
N SER A 230 20.70 8.04 -4.71
CA SER A 230 20.68 8.19 -6.17
C SER A 230 19.27 8.01 -6.73
N ILE A 231 18.52 7.05 -6.20
CA ILE A 231 17.12 6.82 -6.57
C ILE A 231 16.27 8.05 -6.21
N GLN A 232 16.44 8.62 -5.01
CA GLN A 232 15.68 9.79 -4.60
C GLN A 232 15.97 11.00 -5.51
N LYS A 233 17.23 11.26 -5.87
CA LYS A 233 17.58 12.31 -6.84
C LYS A 233 16.90 12.11 -8.18
N SER A 234 16.86 10.88 -8.68
CA SER A 234 16.17 10.55 -9.93
C SER A 234 14.66 10.76 -9.82
N ILE A 235 14.04 10.40 -8.69
CA ILE A 235 12.63 10.68 -8.40
C ILE A 235 12.36 12.19 -8.42
N ASP A 236 13.19 12.98 -7.74
CA ASP A 236 13.04 14.44 -7.66
C ASP A 236 13.14 15.13 -9.04
N ILE A 237 13.92 14.56 -9.96
CA ILE A 237 13.99 15.04 -11.36
C ILE A 237 12.68 14.69 -12.09
N LEU A 238 12.25 13.42 -12.02
CA LEU A 238 11.10 12.92 -12.78
C LEU A 238 9.77 13.50 -12.29
N VAL A 239 9.63 13.77 -11.00
CA VAL A 239 8.42 14.45 -10.45
C VAL A 239 8.25 15.85 -11.05
N LYS A 240 9.34 16.56 -11.34
CA LYS A 240 9.27 17.93 -11.91
C LYS A 240 8.86 17.96 -13.38
N ILE A 241 8.98 16.86 -14.09
CA ILE A 241 8.65 16.77 -15.52
C ILE A 241 7.35 15.98 -15.76
N ARG A 242 6.82 15.30 -14.76
CA ARG A 242 5.49 14.71 -14.75
C ARG A 242 4.41 15.78 -14.57
#